data_3edfcecab6e0ce75deefff38e3bbe77a
#
_entry.id   3edfcecab6e0ce75deefff38e3bbe77a
#
_cell.length_a   1.000
_cell.length_b   1.000
_cell.length_c   1.000
_cell.angle_alpha   90.00
_cell.angle_beta   90.00
_cell.angle_gamma   90.00
#
_symmetry.space_group_name_H-M   'P 1'
#
loop_
_entity.id
_entity.type
_entity.pdbx_description
1 polymer ?
#
loop_
_entity_poly.entity_id
_entity_poly.type
_entity_poly.pdbx_seq_one_letter_code
_entity_poly.pdbx_strand_id
1 'polypeptide(L)'
;TQFQALAYKELLPANGPVRTQVVGAPNPEKTQQAERVKDYMNYELMEKMSDYEPDFDSMLFYLPLAGSAFKKVYYDELEKRAMSKFVPADDLIVPYSATSLEDAEAVIHRLKVSKNDLRKQQVAGFYRDIELGTPGYEENDVEKKERELEGQRKSKDDDIYTLLECHVN
;
A
#
# COMPACT_ATOMS: atom_id res chain seq x y z
N THR A 1 -6.87 -4.75 17.95
CA THR A 1 -8.16 -5.44 18.14
C THR A 1 -7.98 -6.96 18.17
N GLN A 2 -8.97 -7.71 18.72
CA GLN A 2 -8.87 -9.17 18.79
C GLN A 2 -8.78 -9.82 17.40
N PHE A 3 -9.56 -9.33 16.44
CA PHE A 3 -9.48 -9.80 15.04
C PHE A 3 -8.08 -9.64 14.47
N GLN A 4 -7.49 -8.46 14.55
CA GLN A 4 -6.14 -8.18 14.08
C GLN A 4 -5.10 -9.15 14.66
N ALA A 5 -5.12 -9.33 15.98
CA ALA A 5 -4.15 -10.20 16.66
C ALA A 5 -4.27 -11.68 16.25
N LEU A 6 -5.49 -12.17 16.00
CA LEU A 6 -5.71 -13.54 15.53
C LEU A 6 -5.34 -13.69 14.05
N ALA A 7 -5.81 -12.79 13.21
CA ALA A 7 -5.53 -12.81 11.78
C ALA A 7 -4.03 -12.64 11.47
N TYR A 8 -3.34 -11.78 12.21
CA TYR A 8 -1.90 -11.57 12.03
C TYR A 8 -1.10 -12.87 12.22
N LYS A 9 -1.36 -13.61 13.29
CA LYS A 9 -0.67 -14.87 13.57
C LYS A 9 -0.90 -15.94 12.52
N GLU A 10 -2.10 -15.98 11.95
CA GLU A 10 -2.47 -16.98 10.95
C GLU A 10 -1.90 -16.62 9.55
N LEU A 11 -1.90 -15.33 9.21
CA LEU A 11 -1.51 -14.86 7.88
C LEU A 11 0.00 -14.58 7.76
N LEU A 12 0.65 -14.20 8.87
CA LEU A 12 2.08 -13.95 8.94
C LEU A 12 2.75 -14.86 10.00
N PRO A 13 2.84 -16.18 9.75
CA PRO A 13 3.53 -17.08 10.64
C PRO A 13 5.04 -16.78 10.66
N ALA A 14 5.71 -17.13 11.77
CA ALA A 14 7.14 -16.89 11.96
C ALA A 14 8.05 -17.45 10.84
N ASN A 15 7.59 -18.49 10.15
CA ASN A 15 8.32 -19.11 9.02
C ASN A 15 8.05 -18.43 7.68
N GLY A 16 7.38 -17.28 7.68
CA GLY A 16 6.96 -16.54 6.49
C GLY A 16 5.62 -17.01 5.91
N PRO A 17 4.92 -16.12 5.19
CA PRO A 17 3.57 -16.37 4.65
C PRO A 17 3.56 -17.26 3.42
N VAL A 18 4.69 -17.38 2.71
CA VAL A 18 4.75 -18.08 1.41
C VAL A 18 4.91 -19.58 1.61
N ARG A 19 4.03 -20.32 0.95
CA ARG A 19 4.11 -21.79 0.82
C ARG A 19 4.14 -22.14 -0.66
N THR A 20 4.92 -23.15 -1.02
CA THR A 20 5.01 -23.63 -2.39
C THR A 20 4.40 -25.03 -2.49
N GLN A 21 3.75 -25.30 -3.59
CA GLN A 21 3.20 -26.61 -3.93
C GLN A 21 3.64 -27.00 -5.35
N VAL A 22 4.19 -28.19 -5.50
CA VAL A 22 4.55 -28.74 -6.80
C VAL A 22 3.28 -29.26 -7.48
N VAL A 23 2.95 -28.70 -8.65
CA VAL A 23 1.82 -29.17 -9.46
C VAL A 23 2.30 -30.26 -10.42
N GLY A 24 1.58 -31.40 -10.45
CA GLY A 24 1.91 -32.57 -11.25
C GLY A 24 2.75 -33.62 -10.51
N ALA A 25 3.43 -34.49 -11.25
CA ALA A 25 4.23 -35.55 -10.66
C ALA A 25 5.43 -34.98 -9.88
N PRO A 26 5.58 -35.30 -8.58
CA PRO A 26 6.71 -34.85 -7.78
C PRO A 26 8.02 -35.46 -8.30
N ASN A 27 9.03 -34.61 -8.46
CA ASN A 27 10.40 -34.99 -8.77
C ASN A 27 11.30 -34.34 -7.73
N PRO A 28 12.34 -34.99 -7.22
CA PRO A 28 13.27 -34.43 -6.23
C PRO A 28 13.84 -33.06 -6.64
N GLU A 29 14.17 -32.86 -7.90
CA GLU A 29 14.64 -31.56 -8.41
C GLU A 29 13.60 -30.46 -8.31
N LYS A 30 12.35 -30.74 -8.68
CA LYS A 30 11.25 -29.78 -8.59
C LYS A 30 10.93 -29.44 -7.13
N THR A 31 11.03 -30.41 -6.23
CA THR A 31 10.83 -30.19 -4.80
C THR A 31 11.90 -29.26 -4.22
N GLN A 32 13.17 -29.50 -4.56
CA GLN A 32 14.27 -28.60 -4.13
C GLN A 32 14.13 -27.19 -4.72
N GLN A 33 13.67 -27.09 -5.97
CA GLN A 33 13.41 -25.80 -6.60
C GLN A 33 12.26 -25.07 -5.91
N ALA A 34 11.18 -25.77 -5.56
CA ALA A 34 10.05 -25.21 -4.83
C ALA A 34 10.47 -24.69 -3.44
N GLU A 35 11.32 -25.42 -2.70
CA GLU A 35 11.88 -24.96 -1.43
C GLU A 35 12.71 -23.68 -1.59
N ARG A 36 13.60 -23.64 -2.57
CA ARG A 36 14.41 -22.43 -2.83
C ARG A 36 13.54 -21.23 -3.18
N VAL A 37 12.49 -21.42 -3.99
CA VAL A 37 11.53 -20.36 -4.32
C VAL A 37 10.79 -19.88 -3.09
N LYS A 38 10.32 -20.80 -2.24
CA LYS A 38 9.66 -20.46 -0.97
C LYS A 38 10.56 -19.61 -0.07
N ASP A 39 11.80 -20.07 0.13
CA ASP A 39 12.75 -19.40 1.01
C ASP A 39 13.12 -18.02 0.47
N TYR A 40 13.35 -17.90 -0.84
CA TYR A 40 13.63 -16.62 -1.48
C TYR A 40 12.45 -15.64 -1.38
N MET A 41 11.23 -16.09 -1.63
CA MET A 41 10.05 -15.23 -1.53
C MET A 41 9.77 -14.78 -0.09
N ASN A 42 9.96 -15.66 0.88
CA ASN A 42 9.84 -15.29 2.29
C ASN A 42 10.92 -14.26 2.69
N TYR A 43 12.15 -14.45 2.22
CA TYR A 43 13.22 -13.47 2.42
C TYR A 43 12.90 -12.11 1.79
N GLU A 44 12.38 -12.08 0.55
CA GLU A 44 11.95 -10.83 -0.09
C GLU A 44 10.88 -10.10 0.73
N LEU A 45 9.85 -10.83 1.19
CA LEU A 45 8.71 -10.25 1.90
C LEU A 45 9.05 -9.82 3.33
N MET A 46 9.81 -10.62 4.07
CA MET A 46 10.01 -10.41 5.50
C MET A 46 11.27 -9.62 5.83
N GLU A 47 12.31 -9.69 4.95
CA GLU A 47 13.59 -9.05 5.21
C GLU A 47 13.84 -7.82 4.32
N LYS A 48 13.60 -7.96 3.01
CA LYS A 48 13.85 -6.84 2.08
C LYS A 48 12.73 -5.80 2.08
N MET A 49 11.48 -6.24 2.19
CA MET A 49 10.32 -5.34 2.23
C MET A 49 10.01 -4.97 3.69
N SER A 50 10.86 -4.13 4.30
CA SER A 50 10.72 -3.72 5.71
C SER A 50 9.36 -3.10 6.05
N ASP A 51 8.67 -2.55 5.05
CA ASP A 51 7.36 -1.91 5.20
C ASP A 51 6.21 -2.92 5.12
N TYR A 52 6.48 -4.17 4.67
CA TYR A 52 5.42 -5.13 4.38
C TYR A 52 4.62 -5.52 5.62
N GLU A 53 5.31 -5.84 6.70
CA GLU A 53 4.71 -6.28 7.96
C GLU A 53 3.91 -5.17 8.66
N PRO A 54 4.45 -3.95 8.89
CA PRO A 54 3.69 -2.85 9.49
C PRO A 54 2.48 -2.43 8.66
N ASP A 55 2.63 -2.43 7.34
CA ASP A 55 1.58 -2.06 6.40
C ASP A 55 0.46 -3.10 6.39
N PHE A 56 0.82 -4.39 6.48
CA PHE A 56 -0.13 -5.48 6.57
C PHE A 56 -0.90 -5.47 7.91
N ASP A 57 -0.21 -5.16 9.01
CA ASP A 57 -0.83 -5.01 10.34
C ASP A 57 -1.85 -3.86 10.34
N SER A 58 -1.50 -2.72 9.75
CA SER A 58 -2.40 -1.58 9.56
C SER A 58 -3.63 -1.96 8.73
N MET A 59 -3.46 -2.72 7.66
CA MET A 59 -4.55 -3.24 6.84
C MET A 59 -5.49 -4.15 7.66
N LEU A 60 -4.95 -5.04 8.47
CA LEU A 60 -5.74 -5.94 9.32
C LEU A 60 -6.51 -5.20 10.43
N PHE A 61 -5.97 -4.09 10.89
CA PHE A 61 -6.67 -3.21 11.83
C PHE A 61 -7.85 -2.48 11.15
N TYR A 62 -7.62 -1.97 9.95
CA TYR A 62 -8.59 -1.18 9.21
C TYR A 62 -9.74 -2.01 8.62
N LEU A 63 -9.43 -3.22 8.14
CA LEU A 63 -10.37 -4.10 7.44
C LEU A 63 -11.70 -4.33 8.18
N PRO A 64 -11.74 -4.68 9.48
CA PRO A 64 -13.00 -4.89 10.19
C PRO A 64 -13.78 -3.60 10.47
N LEU A 65 -13.15 -2.43 10.38
CA LEU A 65 -13.78 -1.14 10.59
C LEU A 65 -14.45 -0.63 9.31
N ALA A 66 -13.73 -0.70 8.20
CA ALA A 66 -14.19 -0.19 6.91
C ALA A 66 -14.92 -1.23 6.05
N GLY A 67 -14.80 -2.51 6.37
CA GLY A 67 -15.38 -3.62 5.61
C GLY A 67 -14.59 -4.02 4.36
N SER A 68 -13.70 -3.16 3.85
CA SER A 68 -12.83 -3.43 2.72
C SER A 68 -11.48 -2.73 2.88
N ALA A 69 -10.44 -3.35 2.32
CA ALA A 69 -9.09 -2.82 2.31
C ALA A 69 -8.38 -3.32 1.04
N PHE A 70 -7.49 -2.52 0.50
CA PHE A 70 -6.81 -2.82 -0.75
C PHE A 70 -5.30 -2.82 -0.54
N LYS A 71 -4.59 -3.57 -1.40
CA LYS A 71 -3.14 -3.53 -1.48
C LYS A 71 -2.70 -3.16 -2.88
N LYS A 72 -1.79 -2.20 -2.96
CA LYS A 72 -1.12 -1.80 -4.19
C LYS A 72 0.26 -2.44 -4.22
N VAL A 73 0.49 -3.30 -5.22
CA VAL A 73 1.78 -3.97 -5.42
C VAL A 73 2.43 -3.39 -6.67
N TYR A 74 3.64 -2.90 -6.55
CA TYR A 74 4.41 -2.32 -7.65
C TYR A 74 5.91 -2.44 -7.40
N TYR A 75 6.70 -2.21 -8.44
CA TYR A 75 8.15 -2.10 -8.33
C TYR A 75 8.56 -0.63 -8.25
N ASP A 76 9.28 -0.26 -7.21
CA ASP A 76 9.81 1.10 -7.07
C ASP A 76 11.20 1.19 -7.73
N GLU A 77 11.29 2.00 -8.79
CA GLU A 77 12.53 2.15 -9.54
C GLU A 77 13.59 2.98 -8.79
N LEU A 78 13.19 3.84 -7.87
CA LEU A 78 14.10 4.64 -7.06
C LEU A 78 14.75 3.79 -5.97
N GLU A 79 13.94 3.00 -5.27
CA GLU A 79 14.42 2.09 -4.23
C GLU A 79 14.89 0.72 -4.77
N LYS A 80 14.62 0.44 -6.06
CA LYS A 80 14.96 -0.82 -6.76
C LYS A 80 14.47 -2.07 -6.02
N ARG A 81 13.27 -1.99 -5.47
CA ARG A 81 12.62 -3.11 -4.77
C ARG A 81 11.13 -3.19 -5.06
N ALA A 82 10.55 -4.36 -4.84
CA ALA A 82 9.11 -4.53 -4.82
C ALA A 82 8.52 -3.84 -3.58
N MET A 83 7.38 -3.21 -3.77
CA MET A 83 6.62 -2.51 -2.74
C MET A 83 5.21 -3.08 -2.67
N SER A 84 4.68 -3.19 -1.47
CA SER A 84 3.30 -3.58 -1.23
C SER A 84 2.71 -2.63 -0.20
N LYS A 85 1.87 -1.70 -0.64
CA LYS A 85 1.28 -0.68 0.23
C LYS A 85 -0.20 -0.92 0.48
N PHE A 86 -0.61 -0.72 1.70
CA PHE A 86 -2.01 -0.68 2.09
C PHE A 86 -2.66 0.59 1.53
N VAL A 87 -3.84 0.42 0.95
CA VAL A 87 -4.68 1.53 0.45
C VAL A 87 -6.03 1.43 1.15
N PRO A 88 -6.39 2.43 1.97
CA PRO A 88 -7.72 2.52 2.56
C PRO A 88 -8.80 2.61 1.49
N ALA A 89 -9.99 2.10 1.79
CA ALA A 89 -11.12 2.17 0.86
C ALA A 89 -11.48 3.62 0.49
N ASP A 90 -11.29 4.56 1.40
CA ASP A 90 -11.56 5.99 1.20
C ASP A 90 -10.62 6.65 0.18
N ASP A 91 -9.43 6.07 -0.03
CA ASP A 91 -8.45 6.58 -0.98
C ASP A 91 -8.49 5.88 -2.34
N LEU A 92 -9.40 4.91 -2.51
CA LEU A 92 -9.62 4.23 -3.78
C LEU A 92 -10.95 4.67 -4.40
N ILE A 93 -10.90 5.27 -5.56
CA ILE A 93 -12.07 5.76 -6.28
C ILE A 93 -12.28 4.88 -7.51
N VAL A 94 -13.44 4.27 -7.58
CA VAL A 94 -13.88 3.42 -8.70
C VAL A 94 -15.26 3.86 -9.18
N PRO A 95 -15.63 3.61 -10.46
CA PRO A 95 -16.96 3.88 -10.94
C PRO A 95 -18.02 3.13 -10.13
N TYR A 96 -19.16 3.76 -9.88
CA TYR A 96 -20.24 3.15 -9.10
C TYR A 96 -20.81 1.86 -9.72
N SER A 97 -20.71 1.74 -11.03
CA SER A 97 -21.16 0.57 -11.79
C SER A 97 -20.20 -0.61 -11.75
N ALA A 98 -18.97 -0.41 -11.24
CA ALA A 98 -17.97 -1.48 -11.21
C ALA A 98 -18.34 -2.54 -10.16
N THR A 99 -18.35 -3.80 -10.58
CA THR A 99 -18.56 -4.96 -9.70
C THR A 99 -17.27 -5.56 -9.17
N SER A 100 -16.17 -5.32 -9.89
CA SER A 100 -14.81 -5.72 -9.50
C SER A 100 -13.80 -4.69 -9.97
N LEU A 101 -12.55 -4.75 -9.47
CA LEU A 101 -11.48 -3.88 -9.94
C LEU A 101 -11.06 -4.21 -11.39
N GLU A 102 -11.26 -5.45 -11.83
CA GLU A 102 -10.94 -5.92 -13.18
C GLU A 102 -11.92 -5.38 -14.23
N ASP A 103 -13.20 -5.21 -13.84
CA ASP A 103 -14.25 -4.69 -14.72
C ASP A 103 -14.35 -3.15 -14.69
N ALA A 104 -13.59 -2.51 -13.81
CA ALA A 104 -13.62 -1.06 -13.69
C ALA A 104 -12.94 -0.41 -14.91
N GLU A 105 -13.62 0.55 -15.55
CA GLU A 105 -13.05 1.34 -16.65
C GLU A 105 -11.84 2.17 -16.18
N ALA A 106 -11.88 2.61 -14.93
CA ALA A 106 -10.78 3.34 -14.30
C ALA A 106 -10.74 3.05 -12.80
N VAL A 107 -9.53 2.92 -12.27
CA VAL A 107 -9.26 2.85 -10.84
C VAL A 107 -8.35 4.00 -10.48
N ILE A 108 -8.78 4.86 -9.57
CA ILE A 108 -8.03 6.05 -9.18
C ILE A 108 -7.61 5.92 -7.72
N HIS A 109 -6.31 6.05 -7.50
CA HIS A 109 -5.74 6.11 -6.15
C HIS A 109 -5.45 7.56 -5.79
N ARG A 110 -6.05 8.01 -4.69
CA ARG A 110 -5.84 9.34 -4.13
C ARG A 110 -4.66 9.32 -3.17
N LEU A 111 -3.63 10.09 -3.45
CA LEU A 111 -2.40 10.17 -2.68
C LEU A 111 -2.29 11.54 -2.02
N LYS A 112 -1.95 11.56 -0.73
CA LYS A 112 -1.60 12.78 0.00
C LYS A 112 -0.08 12.88 0.05
N VAL A 113 0.48 13.90 -0.58
CA VAL A 113 1.94 14.07 -0.72
C VAL A 113 2.36 15.44 -0.24
N SER A 114 3.41 15.51 0.56
CA SER A 114 3.98 16.78 1.00
C SER A 114 4.64 17.51 -0.18
N LYS A 115 4.66 18.84 -0.12
CA LYS A 115 5.35 19.67 -1.11
C LYS A 115 6.81 19.27 -1.30
N ASN A 116 7.48 18.96 -0.19
CA ASN A 116 8.88 18.57 -0.21
C ASN A 116 9.11 17.24 -0.96
N ASP A 117 8.28 16.23 -0.70
CA ASP A 117 8.40 14.94 -1.35
C ASP A 117 8.03 15.03 -2.84
N LEU A 118 7.02 15.85 -3.18
CA LEU A 118 6.67 16.11 -4.56
C LEU A 118 7.83 16.77 -5.32
N ARG A 119 8.50 17.76 -4.71
CA ARG A 119 9.68 18.38 -5.28
C ARG A 119 10.87 17.44 -5.42
N LYS A 120 11.12 16.58 -4.44
CA LYS A 120 12.16 15.54 -4.55
C LYS A 120 11.92 14.63 -5.76
N GLN A 121 10.67 14.21 -5.97
CA GLN A 121 10.31 13.35 -7.10
C GLN A 121 10.36 14.08 -8.45
N GLN A 122 10.08 15.40 -8.50
CA GLN A 122 10.30 16.21 -9.68
C GLN A 122 11.80 16.33 -10.02
N VAL A 123 12.64 16.60 -9.01
CA VAL A 123 14.11 16.67 -9.19
C VAL A 123 14.70 15.31 -9.61
N ALA A 124 14.16 14.22 -9.07
CA ALA A 124 14.56 12.86 -9.48
C ALA A 124 14.09 12.50 -10.90
N GLY A 125 13.25 13.32 -11.54
CA GLY A 125 12.73 13.06 -12.88
C GLY A 125 11.57 12.06 -12.93
N PHE A 126 11.04 11.65 -11.79
CA PHE A 126 9.88 10.77 -11.71
C PHE A 126 8.59 11.51 -12.10
N TYR A 127 8.40 12.72 -11.59
CA TYR A 127 7.33 13.61 -12.04
C TYR A 127 7.87 14.71 -12.94
N ARG A 128 6.99 15.21 -13.82
CA ARG A 128 7.30 16.37 -14.66
C ARG A 128 7.59 17.57 -13.77
N ASP A 129 8.64 18.35 -14.11
CA ASP A 129 8.94 19.60 -13.42
C ASP A 129 7.95 20.68 -13.90
N ILE A 130 6.93 20.89 -13.10
CA ILE A 130 5.89 21.90 -13.27
C ILE A 130 5.82 22.77 -12.02
N GLU A 131 5.38 24.00 -12.19
CA GLU A 131 5.10 24.87 -11.06
C GLU A 131 3.90 24.32 -10.28
N LEU A 132 4.10 24.11 -8.97
CA LEU A 132 3.05 23.59 -8.10
C LEU A 132 2.07 24.73 -7.77
N GLY A 133 0.79 24.51 -8.06
CA GLY A 133 -0.29 25.41 -7.68
C GLY A 133 -0.48 25.47 -6.14
N THR A 134 -1.60 26.06 -5.73
CA THR A 134 -1.99 26.10 -4.32
C THR A 134 -2.35 24.69 -3.84
N PRO A 135 -1.89 24.28 -2.63
CA PRO A 135 -2.30 23.00 -2.06
C PRO A 135 -3.81 22.90 -1.98
N GLY A 136 -4.35 21.82 -2.55
CA GLY A 136 -5.80 21.60 -2.64
C GLY A 136 -6.37 20.69 -1.55
N TYR A 137 -5.56 20.30 -0.57
CA TYR A 137 -6.02 19.44 0.50
C TYR A 137 -6.73 20.26 1.59
N GLU A 138 -8.01 19.98 1.78
CA GLU A 138 -8.79 20.44 2.91
C GLU A 138 -9.05 19.26 3.86
N GLU A 139 -8.67 19.43 5.13
CA GLU A 139 -9.00 18.45 6.17
C GLU A 139 -10.50 18.32 6.31
N ASN A 140 -11.01 17.09 6.37
CA ASN A 140 -12.40 16.86 6.72
C ASN A 140 -12.62 17.06 8.24
N ASP A 141 -13.89 17.14 8.67
CA ASP A 141 -14.23 17.39 10.09
C ASP A 141 -13.74 16.29 11.03
N VAL A 142 -13.58 15.07 10.56
CA VAL A 142 -13.06 13.94 11.36
C VAL A 142 -11.56 14.10 11.57
N GLU A 143 -10.81 14.30 10.51
CA GLU A 143 -9.35 14.51 10.55
C GLU A 143 -8.99 15.73 11.42
N LYS A 144 -9.80 16.79 11.34
CA LYS A 144 -9.63 17.98 12.16
C LYS A 144 -9.83 17.67 13.65
N LYS A 145 -10.85 16.90 14.00
CA LYS A 145 -11.10 16.48 15.38
C LYS A 145 -10.02 15.54 15.91
N GLU A 146 -9.59 14.58 15.10
CA GLU A 146 -8.50 13.67 15.46
C GLU A 146 -7.22 14.45 15.77
N ARG A 147 -6.82 15.38 14.90
CA ARG A 147 -5.68 16.25 15.10
C ARG A 147 -5.79 17.10 16.36
N GLU A 148 -6.99 17.65 16.65
CA GLU A 148 -7.24 18.43 17.87
C GLU A 148 -7.14 17.55 19.13
N LEU A 149 -7.63 16.31 19.08
CA LEU A 149 -7.54 15.34 20.19
C LEU A 149 -6.10 14.91 20.45
N GLU A 150 -5.27 14.79 19.41
CA GLU A 150 -3.85 14.49 19.51
C GLU A 150 -3.00 15.69 19.91
N GLY A 151 -3.62 16.88 20.05
CA GLY A 151 -2.92 18.12 20.43
C GLY A 151 -1.97 18.65 19.34
N GLN A 152 -2.10 18.16 18.11
CA GLN A 152 -1.30 18.60 16.97
C GLN A 152 -1.82 19.96 16.46
N ARG A 153 -0.89 20.87 16.19
CA ARG A 153 -1.22 22.14 15.54
C ARG A 153 -1.00 22.02 14.04
N LYS A 154 -1.93 22.57 13.25
CA LYS A 154 -1.71 22.70 11.80
C LYS A 154 -0.49 23.60 11.58
N SER A 155 0.58 23.04 11.01
CA SER A 155 1.71 23.83 10.57
C SER A 155 1.35 24.59 9.30
N LYS A 156 1.79 25.83 9.18
CA LYS A 156 1.64 26.60 7.93
C LYS A 156 2.52 26.06 6.80
N ASP A 157 3.51 25.23 7.17
CA ASP A 157 4.46 24.62 6.21
C ASP A 157 4.02 23.23 5.72
N ASP A 158 2.93 22.68 6.27
CA ASP A 158 2.37 21.40 5.82
C ASP A 158 1.49 21.59 4.57
N ASP A 159 2.11 22.08 3.51
CA ASP A 159 1.48 22.12 2.18
C ASP A 159 1.32 20.67 1.66
N ILE A 160 0.13 20.12 1.84
CA ILE A 160 -0.22 18.78 1.35
C ILE A 160 -0.94 18.91 0.00
N TYR A 161 -0.44 18.19 -0.98
CA TYR A 161 -1.04 18.08 -2.30
C TYR A 161 -1.79 16.77 -2.44
N THR A 162 -2.95 16.81 -3.04
CA THR A 162 -3.68 15.62 -3.44
C THR A 162 -3.30 15.26 -4.87
N LEU A 163 -2.71 14.09 -5.04
CA LEU A 163 -2.43 13.50 -6.33
C LEU A 163 -3.46 12.43 -6.66
N LEU A 164 -3.85 12.34 -7.90
CA LEU A 164 -4.72 11.30 -8.42
C LEU A 164 -3.91 10.45 -9.39
N GLU A 165 -3.65 9.22 -9.00
CA GLU A 165 -3.03 8.22 -9.85
C GLU A 165 -4.13 7.41 -10.53
N CYS A 166 -4.28 7.59 -11.84
CA CYS A 166 -5.34 6.99 -12.61
C CYS A 166 -4.82 5.78 -13.41
N HIS A 167 -5.40 4.62 -13.15
CA HIS A 167 -5.22 3.41 -13.94
C HIS A 167 -6.47 3.25 -14.81
N VAL A 168 -6.29 3.34 -16.11
CA VAL A 168 -7.38 3.25 -17.10
C VAL A 168 -7.13 2.02 -17.98
N ASN A 169 -8.15 1.17 -18.12
CA ASN A 169 -8.12 -0.02 -18.98
C ASN A 169 -8.40 0.37 -20.44
#